data_e2b3058f1eb219b87e688553490fcb92
#
_entry.id   e2b3058f1eb219b87e688553490fcb92
#
_cell.length_a   1.000
_cell.length_b   1.000
_cell.length_c   1.000
_cell.angle_alpha   90.00
_cell.angle_beta   90.00
_cell.angle_gamma   90.00
#
_symmetry.space_group_name_H-M   'P 1'
#
loop_
_entity.id
_entity.type
_entity.pdbx_description
1 polymer ?
#
loop_
_entity_poly.entity_id
_entity_poly.type
_entity_poly.pdbx_seq_one_letter_code
_entity_poly.pdbx_strand_id
1 'polypeptide(L)'
;TLLTNLDYTLDSHPRIILAKAMIAGSKNMRMAATKILRKYAMMPIEPQTVGGGAAEWSVKLLVSQLYDPEIEVCEVAIKILEEACDNIRSLEYVVKCRPALDHLGEIGAPLLLRFLSTSVGYHYLDGLDYITKEMDDWFLGRNDSYVTLVEASLARALADVPEKPQSTFEDSIEPRNYGHVPPHFYRELSRTAEGCELLKAKGHFEEFAATIQDFATESEDCETILKVKGCLWAVGNVGSMELGAPFLENTDVVKYVVQIAETSEVMTLRGTAFFVLGLISRSLHGQEILAEYGWDGSVNVLGESLGYSLPLDFNKLFSLKPFANLGTHATIGSSTIATRTRTRTRSNQQQPKALALATDPRATDPANTAI
;
A
#
# COMPACT_ATOMS: atom_id res chain seq x y z
N THR A 1 13.11 29.44 -10.66
CA THR A 1 12.31 30.35 -11.50
C THR A 1 12.84 30.49 -12.92
N LEU A 2 14.18 30.63 -13.17
CA LEU A 2 14.70 30.66 -14.53
C LEU A 2 14.53 29.30 -15.24
N LEU A 3 14.89 28.21 -14.55
CA LEU A 3 14.82 26.87 -15.11
C LEU A 3 13.38 26.43 -15.45
N THR A 4 12.37 26.88 -14.73
CA THR A 4 10.96 26.52 -14.99
C THR A 4 10.38 27.11 -16.26
N ASN A 5 10.99 28.17 -16.79
CA ASN A 5 10.54 28.90 -17.97
C ASN A 5 11.22 28.48 -19.29
N LEU A 6 12.17 27.54 -19.21
CA LEU A 6 12.88 27.05 -20.39
C LEU A 6 12.13 25.86 -21.01
N ASP A 7 12.20 25.76 -22.33
CA ASP A 7 11.68 24.61 -23.07
C ASP A 7 12.76 23.55 -23.27
N TYR A 8 12.46 22.33 -22.84
CA TYR A 8 13.35 21.17 -22.89
C TYR A 8 12.91 20.11 -23.91
N THR A 9 11.94 20.44 -24.77
CA THR A 9 11.46 19.51 -25.81
C THR A 9 12.52 19.20 -26.86
N LEU A 10 13.34 20.20 -27.20
CA LEU A 10 14.41 20.06 -28.18
C LEU A 10 15.76 19.83 -27.51
N ASP A 11 16.63 19.09 -28.18
CA ASP A 11 18.03 18.92 -27.77
C ASP A 11 18.82 20.20 -28.05
N SER A 12 18.93 21.05 -27.02
CA SER A 12 19.45 22.40 -27.10
C SER A 12 20.11 22.84 -25.79
N HIS A 13 20.61 24.07 -25.73
CA HIS A 13 21.28 24.64 -24.54
C HIS A 13 20.46 24.49 -23.23
N PRO A 14 19.13 24.66 -23.21
CA PRO A 14 18.34 24.41 -22.00
C PRO A 14 18.59 23.05 -21.36
N ARG A 15 18.65 21.96 -22.15
CA ARG A 15 18.94 20.61 -21.64
C ARG A 15 20.30 20.52 -20.97
N ILE A 16 21.31 21.17 -21.54
CA ILE A 16 22.68 21.20 -20.99
C ILE A 16 22.68 21.97 -19.66
N ILE A 17 21.98 23.10 -19.59
CA ILE A 17 21.85 23.90 -18.38
C ILE A 17 21.18 23.11 -17.27
N LEU A 18 20.06 22.43 -17.57
CA LEU A 18 19.36 21.63 -16.58
C LEU A 18 20.23 20.47 -16.08
N ALA A 19 20.88 19.73 -16.98
CA ALA A 19 21.78 18.64 -16.61
C ALA A 19 22.93 19.12 -15.69
N LYS A 20 23.53 20.28 -15.98
CA LYS A 20 24.54 20.89 -15.11
C LYS A 20 23.99 21.30 -13.75
N ALA A 21 22.76 21.84 -13.70
CA ALA A 21 22.10 22.21 -12.44
C ALA A 21 21.83 20.98 -11.56
N MET A 22 21.54 19.84 -12.18
CA MET A 22 21.31 18.56 -11.49
C MET A 22 22.59 17.93 -10.94
N ILE A 23 23.75 18.19 -11.55
CA ILE A 23 25.04 17.61 -11.10
C ILE A 23 25.75 18.54 -10.12
N ALA A 24 25.82 19.83 -10.41
CA ALA A 24 26.65 20.79 -9.70
C ALA A 24 25.86 21.79 -8.83
N GLY A 25 24.54 21.73 -8.84
CA GLY A 25 23.68 22.61 -8.06
C GLY A 25 23.66 22.29 -6.56
N SER A 26 23.17 23.24 -5.75
CA SER A 26 22.84 22.96 -4.36
C SER A 26 21.72 21.91 -4.28
N LYS A 27 21.54 21.25 -3.13
CA LYS A 27 20.45 20.28 -2.90
C LYS A 27 19.09 20.79 -3.41
N ASN A 28 18.72 22.00 -3.02
CA ASN A 28 17.44 22.60 -3.43
C ASN A 28 17.36 22.82 -4.95
N MET A 29 18.47 23.16 -5.59
CA MET A 29 18.53 23.34 -7.04
C MET A 29 18.42 21.99 -7.76
N ARG A 30 19.14 20.96 -7.31
CA ARG A 30 19.04 19.60 -7.85
C ARG A 30 17.64 19.05 -7.72
N MET A 31 17.01 19.20 -6.54
CA MET A 31 15.63 18.80 -6.30
C MET A 31 14.64 19.53 -7.21
N ALA A 32 14.78 20.87 -7.36
CA ALA A 32 13.93 21.65 -8.25
C ALA A 32 14.11 21.24 -9.72
N ALA A 33 15.35 21.01 -10.15
CA ALA A 33 15.67 20.54 -11.49
C ALA A 33 15.09 19.14 -11.76
N THR A 34 15.17 18.22 -10.80
CA THR A 34 14.59 16.88 -10.87
C THR A 34 13.06 16.95 -11.04
N LYS A 35 12.37 17.81 -10.29
CA LYS A 35 10.91 18.02 -10.43
C LYS A 35 10.50 18.54 -11.81
N ILE A 36 11.33 19.33 -12.48
CA ILE A 36 11.04 19.82 -13.85
C ILE A 36 10.97 18.66 -14.85
N LEU A 37 11.75 17.61 -14.66
CA LEU A 37 11.78 16.45 -15.57
C LEU A 37 10.46 15.70 -15.60
N ARG A 38 9.62 15.79 -14.53
CA ARG A 38 8.34 15.09 -14.47
C ARG A 38 7.47 15.32 -15.70
N LYS A 39 7.32 16.59 -16.12
CA LYS A 39 6.53 16.96 -17.29
C LYS A 39 6.97 16.22 -18.57
N TYR A 40 8.27 16.04 -18.73
CA TYR A 40 8.86 15.42 -19.93
C TYR A 40 8.90 13.90 -19.82
N ALA A 41 9.09 13.35 -18.64
CA ALA A 41 9.05 11.90 -18.40
C ALA A 41 7.67 11.29 -18.66
N MET A 42 6.58 12.08 -18.51
CA MET A 42 5.21 11.66 -18.80
C MET A 42 4.85 11.75 -20.29
N MET A 43 5.73 12.28 -21.13
CA MET A 43 5.49 12.31 -22.58
C MET A 43 5.64 10.90 -23.18
N PRO A 44 4.89 10.58 -24.26
CA PRO A 44 5.04 9.30 -24.92
C PRO A 44 6.45 9.14 -25.52
N ILE A 45 7.02 7.95 -25.37
CA ILE A 45 8.28 7.59 -26.01
C ILE A 45 7.98 7.23 -27.46
N GLU A 46 8.53 8.03 -28.39
CA GLU A 46 8.39 7.82 -29.84
C GLU A 46 9.49 6.92 -30.37
N PRO A 47 9.15 5.89 -31.20
CA PRO A 47 10.10 4.87 -31.62
C PRO A 47 11.24 5.34 -32.54
N GLN A 48 11.25 6.57 -33.03
CA GLN A 48 12.12 6.99 -34.15
C GLN A 48 12.79 8.37 -34.05
N THR A 49 12.92 8.97 -32.86
CA THR A 49 13.65 10.25 -32.75
C THR A 49 15.15 10.02 -32.69
N VAL A 50 15.85 10.42 -33.77
CA VAL A 50 17.33 10.48 -33.79
C VAL A 50 17.77 11.52 -32.77
N GLY A 51 18.46 11.09 -31.70
CA GLY A 51 18.94 11.96 -30.63
C GLY A 51 18.17 11.82 -29.29
N GLY A 52 17.16 10.95 -29.22
CA GLY A 52 16.35 10.73 -28.02
C GLY A 52 15.30 11.82 -27.80
N GLY A 53 14.04 11.44 -27.77
CA GLY A 53 12.91 12.33 -27.44
C GLY A 53 13.07 12.98 -26.06
N ALA A 54 12.23 13.97 -25.77
CA ALA A 54 12.24 14.64 -24.47
C ALA A 54 11.97 13.63 -23.33
N ALA A 55 11.12 12.62 -23.55
CA ALA A 55 10.84 11.57 -22.60
C ALA A 55 12.07 10.71 -22.29
N GLU A 56 12.74 10.17 -23.32
CA GLU A 56 13.94 9.35 -23.14
C GLU A 56 15.07 10.11 -22.44
N TRP A 57 15.29 11.36 -22.83
CA TRP A 57 16.28 12.22 -22.22
C TRP A 57 15.98 12.47 -20.74
N SER A 58 14.72 12.77 -20.40
CA SER A 58 14.32 13.02 -19.01
C SER A 58 14.43 11.76 -18.14
N VAL A 59 14.03 10.60 -18.66
CA VAL A 59 14.19 9.31 -17.96
C VAL A 59 15.66 9.02 -17.67
N LYS A 60 16.56 9.20 -18.65
CA LYS A 60 18.01 9.02 -18.40
C LYS A 60 18.55 9.90 -17.30
N LEU A 61 18.13 11.17 -17.25
CA LEU A 61 18.54 12.08 -16.19
C LEU A 61 17.94 11.67 -14.84
N LEU A 62 16.67 11.27 -14.80
CA LEU A 62 16.05 10.77 -13.58
C LEU A 62 16.77 9.53 -13.04
N VAL A 63 17.11 8.58 -13.90
CA VAL A 63 17.91 7.41 -13.52
C VAL A 63 19.28 7.85 -12.97
N SER A 64 19.92 8.88 -13.50
CA SER A 64 21.18 9.40 -12.94
C SER A 64 20.99 10.04 -11.56
N GLN A 65 19.81 10.59 -11.27
CA GLN A 65 19.50 11.18 -9.95
C GLN A 65 19.23 10.14 -8.86
N LEU A 66 19.08 8.88 -9.21
CA LEU A 66 19.03 7.79 -8.22
C LEU A 66 20.36 7.60 -7.47
N TYR A 67 21.43 8.19 -7.98
CA TYR A 67 22.77 8.18 -7.38
C TYR A 67 23.16 9.54 -6.76
N ASP A 68 22.18 10.42 -6.52
CA ASP A 68 22.42 11.69 -5.83
C ASP A 68 22.85 11.44 -4.39
N PRO A 69 23.85 12.18 -3.84
CA PRO A 69 24.25 12.02 -2.46
C PRO A 69 23.16 12.37 -1.43
N GLU A 70 22.15 13.12 -1.85
CA GLU A 70 21.02 13.50 -1.00
C GLU A 70 19.82 12.60 -1.28
N ILE A 71 19.43 11.79 -0.27
CA ILE A 71 18.38 10.80 -0.39
C ILE A 71 17.02 11.39 -0.83
N GLU A 72 16.70 12.60 -0.42
CA GLU A 72 15.45 13.27 -0.78
C GLU A 72 15.38 13.62 -2.28
N VAL A 73 16.54 13.79 -2.94
CA VAL A 73 16.59 13.95 -4.41
C VAL A 73 16.31 12.61 -5.09
N CYS A 74 16.86 11.51 -4.55
CA CYS A 74 16.57 10.16 -5.01
C CYS A 74 15.08 9.83 -4.88
N GLU A 75 14.45 10.17 -3.74
CA GLU A 75 13.01 9.95 -3.52
C GLU A 75 12.14 10.65 -4.56
N VAL A 76 12.48 11.90 -4.89
CA VAL A 76 11.75 12.65 -5.93
C VAL A 76 11.94 12.00 -7.29
N ALA A 77 13.15 11.54 -7.62
CA ALA A 77 13.42 10.85 -8.88
C ALA A 77 12.65 9.51 -8.97
N ILE A 78 12.63 8.72 -7.90
CA ILE A 78 11.89 7.45 -7.83
C ILE A 78 10.40 7.68 -8.05
N LYS A 79 9.77 8.63 -7.34
CA LYS A 79 8.35 8.94 -7.50
C LYS A 79 7.99 9.33 -8.93
N ILE A 80 8.84 10.09 -9.61
CA ILE A 80 8.62 10.47 -10.99
C ILE A 80 8.81 9.27 -11.92
N LEU A 81 9.81 8.43 -11.70
CA LEU A 81 10.03 7.21 -12.49
C LEU A 81 8.91 6.20 -12.28
N GLU A 82 8.44 6.02 -11.04
CA GLU A 82 7.32 5.15 -10.73
C GLU A 82 6.05 5.59 -11.50
N GLU A 83 5.73 6.88 -11.48
CA GLU A 83 4.60 7.45 -12.23
C GLU A 83 4.79 7.28 -13.76
N ALA A 84 6.00 7.50 -14.28
CA ALA A 84 6.29 7.29 -15.70
C ALA A 84 6.14 5.82 -16.11
N CYS A 85 6.42 4.88 -15.22
CA CYS A 85 6.27 3.44 -15.44
C CYS A 85 4.81 2.96 -15.52
N ASP A 86 3.82 3.82 -15.33
CA ASP A 86 2.42 3.51 -15.68
C ASP A 86 2.27 3.26 -17.19
N ASN A 87 3.14 3.87 -18.01
CA ASN A 87 3.23 3.57 -19.43
C ASN A 87 4.27 2.46 -19.67
N ILE A 88 3.84 1.37 -20.29
CA ILE A 88 4.69 0.17 -20.53
C ILE A 88 5.97 0.49 -21.31
N ARG A 89 5.91 1.38 -22.30
CA ARG A 89 7.10 1.77 -23.09
C ARG A 89 8.09 2.56 -22.26
N SER A 90 7.60 3.40 -21.37
CA SER A 90 8.45 4.15 -20.42
C SER A 90 9.10 3.18 -19.43
N LEU A 91 8.36 2.20 -18.92
CA LEU A 91 8.88 1.15 -18.04
C LEU A 91 10.00 0.35 -18.74
N GLU A 92 9.75 -0.15 -19.94
CA GLU A 92 10.76 -0.86 -20.72
C GLU A 92 12.02 -0.03 -20.95
N TYR A 93 11.85 1.29 -21.17
CA TYR A 93 12.97 2.19 -21.34
C TYR A 93 13.75 2.43 -20.03
N VAL A 94 13.06 2.57 -18.90
CA VAL A 94 13.70 2.67 -17.56
C VAL A 94 14.50 1.40 -17.28
N VAL A 95 13.93 0.21 -17.52
CA VAL A 95 14.62 -1.08 -17.36
C VAL A 95 15.85 -1.16 -18.29
N LYS A 96 15.74 -0.66 -19.53
CA LYS A 96 16.87 -0.59 -20.47
C LYS A 96 18.02 0.30 -19.97
N CYS A 97 17.71 1.32 -19.16
CA CYS A 97 18.72 2.16 -18.51
C CYS A 97 19.43 1.44 -17.35
N ARG A 98 18.98 0.26 -16.92
CA ARG A 98 19.56 -0.61 -15.88
C ARG A 98 19.87 0.12 -14.58
N PRO A 99 18.87 0.74 -13.91
CA PRO A 99 19.10 1.43 -12.65
C PRO A 99 19.43 0.41 -11.55
N ALA A 100 20.56 0.56 -10.85
CA ALA A 100 20.81 -0.17 -9.61
C ALA A 100 20.03 0.51 -8.48
N LEU A 101 19.23 -0.23 -7.73
CA LEU A 101 18.35 0.27 -6.68
C LEU A 101 18.72 -0.25 -5.30
N ASP A 102 19.69 -1.17 -5.19
CA ASP A 102 20.10 -1.82 -3.95
C ASP A 102 20.54 -0.82 -2.86
N HIS A 103 21.20 0.25 -3.27
CA HIS A 103 21.67 1.30 -2.36
C HIS A 103 20.56 2.20 -1.80
N LEU A 104 19.34 2.12 -2.35
CA LEU A 104 18.19 2.93 -1.95
C LEU A 104 17.27 2.20 -0.96
N GLY A 105 17.49 0.91 -0.74
CA GLY A 105 16.69 0.11 0.19
C GLY A 105 15.18 0.25 -0.03
N GLU A 106 14.43 0.51 1.02
CA GLU A 106 12.97 0.65 0.98
C GLU A 106 12.46 1.76 0.05
N ILE A 107 13.27 2.79 -0.20
CA ILE A 107 12.90 3.90 -1.09
C ILE A 107 12.87 3.43 -2.55
N GLY A 108 13.71 2.48 -2.92
CA GLY A 108 13.74 1.86 -4.26
C GLY A 108 12.65 0.83 -4.51
N ALA A 109 12.07 0.28 -3.45
CA ALA A 109 11.12 -0.83 -3.54
C ALA A 109 9.89 -0.57 -4.45
N PRO A 110 9.24 0.61 -4.44
CA PRO A 110 8.10 0.86 -5.33
C PRO A 110 8.46 0.72 -6.82
N LEU A 111 9.62 1.23 -7.22
CA LEU A 111 10.09 1.14 -8.61
C LEU A 111 10.45 -0.30 -8.99
N LEU A 112 11.05 -1.06 -8.08
CA LEU A 112 11.34 -2.49 -8.28
C LEU A 112 10.06 -3.30 -8.49
N LEU A 113 9.03 -3.05 -7.67
CA LEU A 113 7.74 -3.70 -7.82
C LEU A 113 7.08 -3.38 -9.17
N ARG A 114 7.27 -2.16 -9.68
CA ARG A 114 6.83 -1.82 -11.04
C ARG A 114 7.55 -2.65 -12.10
N PHE A 115 8.83 -2.90 -11.96
CA PHE A 115 9.56 -3.75 -12.91
C PHE A 115 9.02 -5.18 -12.92
N LEU A 116 8.72 -5.77 -11.77
CA LEU A 116 8.13 -7.10 -11.66
C LEU A 116 6.83 -7.25 -12.45
N SER A 117 6.09 -6.18 -12.67
CA SER A 117 4.82 -6.21 -13.39
C SER A 117 4.93 -6.54 -14.89
N THR A 118 6.13 -6.68 -15.43
CA THR A 118 6.39 -6.97 -16.86
C THR A 118 7.48 -8.04 -17.03
N SER A 119 7.38 -8.89 -18.08
CA SER A 119 8.42 -9.89 -18.38
C SER A 119 9.81 -9.28 -18.57
N VAL A 120 9.91 -8.11 -19.21
CA VAL A 120 11.20 -7.42 -19.41
C VAL A 120 11.83 -7.03 -18.07
N GLY A 121 11.02 -6.46 -17.15
CA GLY A 121 11.46 -6.09 -15.81
C GLY A 121 11.75 -7.33 -14.95
N TYR A 122 10.93 -8.36 -15.05
CA TYR A 122 11.17 -9.64 -14.37
C TYR A 122 12.54 -10.21 -14.73
N HIS A 123 12.86 -10.40 -16.02
CA HIS A 123 14.16 -10.92 -16.45
C HIS A 123 15.33 -10.03 -16.05
N TYR A 124 15.14 -8.72 -16.00
CA TYR A 124 16.16 -7.80 -15.49
C TYR A 124 16.45 -8.03 -14.01
N LEU A 125 15.42 -8.14 -13.18
CA LEU A 125 15.57 -8.35 -11.75
C LEU A 125 16.05 -9.78 -11.41
N ASP A 126 15.61 -10.77 -12.16
CA ASP A 126 16.07 -12.16 -12.05
C ASP A 126 17.57 -12.28 -12.33
N GLY A 127 18.06 -11.59 -13.37
CA GLY A 127 19.50 -11.50 -13.66
C GLY A 127 20.35 -10.80 -12.60
N LEU A 128 19.72 -10.14 -11.61
CA LEU A 128 20.38 -9.53 -10.45
C LEU A 128 20.21 -10.36 -9.17
N ASP A 129 19.64 -11.58 -9.25
CA ASP A 129 19.27 -12.42 -8.11
C ASP A 129 18.33 -11.71 -7.08
N TYR A 130 17.63 -10.67 -7.54
CA TYR A 130 16.81 -9.82 -6.68
C TYR A 130 15.48 -10.48 -6.31
N ILE A 131 14.82 -11.14 -7.25
CA ILE A 131 13.45 -11.64 -7.08
C ILE A 131 13.39 -12.71 -5.98
N THR A 132 14.32 -13.66 -6.01
CA THR A 132 14.35 -14.75 -5.02
C THR A 132 14.59 -14.22 -3.61
N LYS A 133 15.53 -13.28 -3.45
CA LYS A 133 15.81 -12.67 -2.15
C LYS A 133 14.63 -11.87 -1.62
N GLU A 134 14.02 -11.03 -2.47
CA GLU A 134 12.86 -10.24 -2.07
C GLU A 134 11.67 -11.13 -1.73
N MET A 135 11.47 -12.23 -2.48
CA MET A 135 10.41 -13.21 -2.22
C MET A 135 10.58 -13.90 -0.86
N ASP A 136 11.81 -14.27 -0.51
CA ASP A 136 12.13 -14.86 0.79
C ASP A 136 11.92 -13.84 1.93
N ASP A 137 12.31 -12.57 1.75
CA ASP A 137 12.07 -11.49 2.72
C ASP A 137 10.57 -11.24 2.95
N TRP A 138 9.76 -11.24 1.88
CA TRP A 138 8.31 -11.12 1.99
C TRP A 138 7.68 -12.30 2.70
N PHE A 139 8.14 -13.50 2.41
CA PHE A 139 7.65 -14.72 3.04
C PHE A 139 7.97 -14.76 4.54
N LEU A 140 9.17 -14.34 4.94
CA LEU A 140 9.66 -14.43 6.31
C LEU A 140 9.13 -13.34 7.26
N GLY A 141 8.65 -12.19 6.75
CA GLY A 141 8.17 -11.15 7.66
C GLY A 141 7.65 -9.85 7.03
N ARG A 142 7.94 -9.57 5.74
CA ARG A 142 7.41 -8.35 5.13
C ARG A 142 5.89 -8.36 4.93
N ASN A 143 5.27 -9.54 4.80
CA ASN A 143 3.81 -9.66 4.80
C ASN A 143 3.19 -9.11 6.09
N ASP A 144 3.79 -9.36 7.24
CA ASP A 144 3.30 -8.88 8.53
C ASP A 144 3.49 -7.37 8.68
N SER A 145 4.64 -6.86 8.22
CA SER A 145 4.90 -5.41 8.14
C SER A 145 3.93 -4.69 7.21
N TYR A 146 3.56 -5.33 6.09
CA TYR A 146 2.58 -4.82 5.15
C TYR A 146 1.19 -4.66 5.78
N VAL A 147 0.75 -5.61 6.62
CA VAL A 147 -0.50 -5.48 7.38
C VAL A 147 -0.51 -4.19 8.19
N THR A 148 0.55 -3.95 8.95
CA THR A 148 0.67 -2.75 9.80
C THR A 148 0.62 -1.47 8.97
N LEU A 149 1.28 -1.46 7.81
CA LEU A 149 1.30 -0.32 6.90
C LEU A 149 -0.08 -0.02 6.31
N VAL A 150 -0.81 -1.05 5.86
CA VAL A 150 -2.16 -0.92 5.30
C VAL A 150 -3.15 -0.47 6.36
N GLU A 151 -3.14 -1.07 7.54
CA GLU A 151 -4.03 -0.70 8.65
C GLU A 151 -3.81 0.75 9.09
N ALA A 152 -2.55 1.21 9.18
CA ALA A 152 -2.22 2.59 9.48
C ALA A 152 -2.68 3.57 8.38
N SER A 153 -2.60 3.16 7.11
CA SER A 153 -3.08 3.96 5.97
C SER A 153 -4.60 4.09 5.97
N LEU A 154 -5.31 2.99 6.20
CA LEU A 154 -6.77 2.98 6.30
C LEU A 154 -7.27 3.80 7.50
N ALA A 155 -6.62 3.66 8.66
CA ALA A 155 -6.97 4.45 9.85
C ALA A 155 -6.83 5.95 9.60
N ARG A 156 -5.78 6.38 8.92
CA ARG A 156 -5.60 7.80 8.53
C ARG A 156 -6.69 8.26 7.57
N ALA A 157 -7.00 7.49 6.54
CA ALA A 157 -8.04 7.82 5.58
C ALA A 157 -9.42 7.98 6.22
N LEU A 158 -9.74 7.17 7.23
CA LEU A 158 -11.00 7.25 7.97
C LEU A 158 -11.03 8.40 8.98
N ALA A 159 -9.87 8.78 9.55
CA ALA A 159 -9.77 9.91 10.50
C ALA A 159 -9.95 11.27 9.80
N ASP A 160 -9.54 11.40 8.53
CA ASP A 160 -9.61 12.64 7.77
C ASP A 160 -10.99 12.93 7.14
N VAL A 161 -12.01 12.09 7.39
CA VAL A 161 -13.38 12.36 6.94
C VAL A 161 -13.96 13.51 7.81
N PRO A 162 -14.16 14.72 7.25
CA PRO A 162 -14.72 15.83 8.02
C PRO A 162 -16.15 15.52 8.42
N GLU A 163 -16.45 15.68 9.72
CA GLU A 163 -17.80 15.48 10.29
C GLU A 163 -18.87 16.45 9.73
N LYS A 164 -18.47 17.44 8.94
CA LYS A 164 -19.39 18.38 8.28
C LYS A 164 -18.99 18.58 6.83
N PRO A 165 -19.95 18.54 5.88
CA PRO A 165 -19.71 19.01 4.53
C PRO A 165 -19.41 20.51 4.58
N GLN A 166 -18.16 20.90 4.39
CA GLN A 166 -17.80 22.29 4.21
C GLN A 166 -18.35 22.75 2.86
N SER A 167 -19.45 23.48 2.90
CA SER A 167 -19.97 24.23 1.78
C SER A 167 -19.15 25.50 1.60
N THR A 168 -17.97 25.40 1.06
CA THR A 168 -17.24 26.53 0.54
C THR A 168 -16.62 26.14 -0.79
N PHE A 169 -17.04 26.82 -1.83
CA PHE A 169 -16.42 26.87 -3.13
C PHE A 169 -15.01 27.50 -2.98
N GLU A 170 -14.05 26.76 -2.55
CA GLU A 170 -12.64 27.09 -2.66
C GLU A 170 -11.98 26.03 -3.53
N ASP A 171 -11.58 26.47 -4.72
CA ASP A 171 -10.83 25.74 -5.74
C ASP A 171 -9.38 25.41 -5.27
N SER A 172 -9.22 24.68 -4.21
CA SER A 172 -7.99 23.96 -3.93
C SER A 172 -8.28 22.46 -4.01
N ILE A 173 -8.23 21.92 -5.21
CA ILE A 173 -8.19 20.48 -5.45
C ILE A 173 -6.81 20.00 -5.01
N GLU A 174 -6.54 19.98 -3.72
CA GLU A 174 -5.55 19.05 -3.20
C GLU A 174 -6.18 17.67 -3.28
N PRO A 175 -5.54 16.69 -3.97
CA PRO A 175 -6.06 15.34 -4.02
C PRO A 175 -6.14 14.83 -2.58
N ARG A 176 -7.37 14.63 -2.09
CA ARG A 176 -7.59 14.03 -0.77
C ARG A 176 -6.89 12.68 -0.76
N ASN A 177 -6.03 12.50 0.21
CA ASN A 177 -5.29 11.25 0.39
C ASN A 177 -6.23 10.20 0.97
N TYR A 178 -7.02 9.54 0.11
CA TYR A 178 -8.02 8.52 0.48
C TYR A 178 -7.41 7.19 0.94
N GLY A 179 -6.20 7.20 1.50
CA GLY A 179 -5.53 5.99 1.93
C GLY A 179 -4.96 5.23 0.73
N HIS A 180 -3.71 5.49 0.41
CA HIS A 180 -3.00 4.73 -0.61
C HIS A 180 -2.64 3.36 -0.03
N VAL A 181 -3.18 2.29 -0.65
CA VAL A 181 -2.73 0.92 -0.35
C VAL A 181 -1.45 0.70 -1.16
N PRO A 182 -0.31 0.46 -0.49
CA PRO A 182 0.95 0.26 -1.18
C PRO A 182 0.89 -0.99 -2.08
N PRO A 183 1.68 -1.04 -3.15
CA PRO A 183 1.75 -2.22 -4.00
C PRO A 183 2.29 -3.42 -3.21
N HIS A 184 1.80 -4.61 -3.55
CA HIS A 184 2.17 -5.85 -2.90
C HIS A 184 3.06 -6.69 -3.80
N PHE A 185 4.16 -7.24 -3.28
CA PHE A 185 5.12 -8.02 -4.05
C PHE A 185 4.47 -9.16 -4.83
N TYR A 186 3.69 -10.01 -4.17
CA TYR A 186 3.05 -11.16 -4.83
C TYR A 186 2.01 -10.78 -5.88
N ARG A 187 1.40 -9.59 -5.77
CA ARG A 187 0.54 -9.06 -6.82
C ARG A 187 1.32 -8.74 -8.08
N GLU A 188 2.41 -7.99 -7.93
CA GLU A 188 3.22 -7.57 -9.07
C GLU A 188 3.94 -8.78 -9.72
N LEU A 189 4.38 -9.75 -8.89
CA LEU A 189 4.92 -11.02 -9.36
C LEU A 189 3.91 -11.81 -10.20
N SER A 190 2.64 -11.87 -9.77
CA SER A 190 1.59 -12.64 -10.46
C SER A 190 1.06 -11.98 -11.73
N ARG A 191 1.61 -10.85 -12.16
CA ARG A 191 1.27 -10.22 -13.45
C ARG A 191 1.96 -10.87 -14.64
N THR A 192 2.97 -11.67 -14.41
CA THR A 192 3.76 -12.35 -15.45
C THR A 192 3.66 -13.86 -15.31
N ALA A 193 3.74 -14.57 -16.42
CA ALA A 193 3.74 -16.05 -16.40
C ALA A 193 4.95 -16.59 -15.65
N GLU A 194 6.12 -15.97 -15.86
CA GLU A 194 7.37 -16.32 -15.19
C GLU A 194 7.27 -16.16 -13.68
N GLY A 195 6.63 -15.09 -13.21
CA GLY A 195 6.39 -14.87 -11.80
C GLY A 195 5.44 -15.88 -11.18
N CYS A 196 4.39 -16.29 -11.91
CA CYS A 196 3.49 -17.37 -11.48
C CYS A 196 4.19 -18.72 -11.42
N GLU A 197 5.07 -19.03 -12.40
CA GLU A 197 5.88 -20.25 -12.39
C GLU A 197 6.82 -20.29 -11.18
N LEU A 198 7.48 -19.16 -10.87
CA LEU A 198 8.33 -19.05 -9.69
C LEU A 198 7.53 -19.24 -8.39
N LEU A 199 6.36 -18.58 -8.28
CA LEU A 199 5.48 -18.71 -7.13
C LEU A 199 5.07 -20.17 -6.89
N LYS A 200 4.70 -20.87 -7.95
CA LYS A 200 4.39 -22.31 -7.92
C LYS A 200 5.59 -23.16 -7.52
N ALA A 201 6.77 -22.89 -8.09
CA ALA A 201 7.99 -23.65 -7.79
C ALA A 201 8.44 -23.51 -6.33
N LYS A 202 8.21 -22.36 -5.73
CA LYS A 202 8.54 -22.07 -4.31
C LYS A 202 7.49 -22.60 -3.32
N GLY A 203 6.25 -22.83 -3.75
CA GLY A 203 5.17 -23.33 -2.89
C GLY A 203 4.66 -22.33 -1.85
N HIS A 204 4.98 -21.04 -1.97
CA HIS A 204 4.60 -20.04 -0.97
C HIS A 204 3.08 -19.83 -0.91
N PHE A 205 2.39 -19.95 -2.05
CA PHE A 205 0.94 -19.77 -2.05
C PHE A 205 0.23 -20.87 -1.26
N GLU A 206 0.67 -22.11 -1.41
CA GLU A 206 0.17 -23.27 -0.69
C GLU A 206 0.42 -23.13 0.82
N GLU A 207 1.57 -22.58 1.22
CA GLU A 207 1.86 -22.33 2.63
C GLU A 207 1.01 -21.18 3.21
N PHE A 208 0.73 -20.12 2.44
CA PHE A 208 -0.23 -19.09 2.85
C PHE A 208 -1.63 -19.67 3.03
N ALA A 209 -2.07 -20.48 2.08
CA ALA A 209 -3.38 -21.15 2.14
C ALA A 209 -3.48 -22.08 3.35
N ALA A 210 -2.45 -22.90 3.61
CA ALA A 210 -2.40 -23.79 4.76
C ALA A 210 -2.45 -22.99 6.09
N THR A 211 -1.67 -21.91 6.21
CA THR A 211 -1.70 -21.04 7.38
C THR A 211 -3.09 -20.44 7.64
N ILE A 212 -3.76 -19.97 6.58
CA ILE A 212 -5.14 -19.45 6.71
C ILE A 212 -6.09 -20.57 7.17
N GLN A 213 -5.97 -21.77 6.60
CA GLN A 213 -6.81 -22.92 6.94
C GLN A 213 -6.64 -23.34 8.39
N ASP A 214 -5.39 -23.47 8.85
CA ASP A 214 -5.05 -23.97 10.18
C ASP A 214 -5.47 -23.00 11.29
N PHE A 215 -5.41 -21.70 11.01
CA PHE A 215 -5.66 -20.65 12.01
C PHE A 215 -6.87 -19.77 11.70
N ALA A 216 -7.79 -20.21 10.85
CA ALA A 216 -9.01 -19.46 10.47
C ALA A 216 -9.89 -19.08 11.68
N THR A 217 -9.83 -19.83 12.77
CA THR A 217 -10.62 -19.63 13.98
C THR A 217 -9.82 -19.06 15.16
N GLU A 218 -8.55 -18.68 14.93
CA GLU A 218 -7.71 -18.09 15.98
C GLU A 218 -8.27 -16.75 16.45
N SER A 219 -8.35 -16.55 17.76
CA SER A 219 -8.94 -15.36 18.38
C SER A 219 -8.14 -14.76 19.53
N GLU A 220 -7.13 -15.46 20.04
CA GLU A 220 -6.41 -15.08 21.25
C GLU A 220 -4.97 -14.63 20.98
N ASP A 221 -4.25 -15.35 20.10
CA ASP A 221 -2.84 -15.04 19.83
C ASP A 221 -2.69 -13.96 18.76
N CYS A 222 -2.29 -12.76 19.22
CA CYS A 222 -2.11 -11.59 18.35
C CYS A 222 -1.03 -11.78 17.28
N GLU A 223 0.01 -12.57 17.55
CA GLU A 223 1.10 -12.82 16.60
C GLU A 223 0.61 -13.73 15.47
N THR A 224 -0.09 -14.80 15.81
CA THR A 224 -0.72 -15.69 14.84
C THR A 224 -1.79 -14.96 14.02
N ILE A 225 -2.61 -14.11 14.65
CA ILE A 225 -3.60 -13.29 13.94
C ILE A 225 -2.92 -12.34 12.93
N LEU A 226 -1.80 -11.72 13.30
CA LEU A 226 -1.03 -10.85 12.40
C LEU A 226 -0.51 -11.65 11.20
N LYS A 227 0.06 -12.82 11.43
CA LYS A 227 0.54 -13.73 10.39
C LYS A 227 -0.58 -14.15 9.44
N VAL A 228 -1.75 -14.53 9.98
CA VAL A 228 -2.93 -14.89 9.15
C VAL A 228 -3.36 -13.71 8.28
N LYS A 229 -3.38 -12.49 8.82
CA LYS A 229 -3.67 -11.28 8.01
C LYS A 229 -2.64 -11.08 6.89
N GLY A 230 -1.36 -11.28 7.15
CA GLY A 230 -0.29 -11.24 6.14
C GLY A 230 -0.53 -12.23 5.01
N CYS A 231 -0.85 -13.49 5.37
CA CYS A 231 -1.21 -14.53 4.40
C CYS A 231 -2.49 -14.18 3.61
N LEU A 232 -3.50 -13.62 4.26
CA LEU A 232 -4.74 -13.16 3.60
C LEU A 232 -4.44 -12.07 2.55
N TRP A 233 -3.60 -11.08 2.87
CA TRP A 233 -3.19 -10.05 1.92
C TRP A 233 -2.41 -10.66 0.75
N ALA A 234 -1.51 -11.61 0.98
CA ALA A 234 -0.77 -12.29 -0.07
C ALA A 234 -1.71 -13.04 -1.02
N VAL A 235 -2.61 -13.87 -0.47
CA VAL A 235 -3.61 -14.64 -1.25
C VAL A 235 -4.53 -13.71 -2.04
N GLY A 236 -5.06 -12.65 -1.41
CA GLY A 236 -5.94 -11.69 -2.10
C GLY A 236 -5.25 -10.96 -3.25
N ASN A 237 -3.98 -10.57 -3.06
CA ASN A 237 -3.21 -9.88 -4.07
C ASN A 237 -2.87 -10.80 -5.26
N VAL A 238 -2.51 -12.07 -5.02
CA VAL A 238 -2.34 -13.07 -6.10
C VAL A 238 -3.66 -13.31 -6.82
N GLY A 239 -4.74 -13.60 -6.08
CA GLY A 239 -6.06 -13.89 -6.65
C GLY A 239 -6.70 -12.70 -7.38
N SER A 240 -6.23 -11.48 -7.16
CA SER A 240 -6.68 -10.29 -7.88
C SER A 240 -6.16 -10.19 -9.31
N MET A 241 -5.21 -11.05 -9.69
CA MET A 241 -4.60 -11.09 -11.03
C MET A 241 -5.12 -12.30 -11.79
N GLU A 242 -5.43 -12.12 -13.07
CA GLU A 242 -5.96 -13.20 -13.93
C GLU A 242 -5.03 -14.42 -13.98
N LEU A 243 -3.72 -14.21 -14.05
CA LEU A 243 -2.72 -15.28 -14.04
C LEU A 243 -2.56 -15.91 -12.64
N GLY A 244 -2.89 -15.19 -11.58
CA GLY A 244 -2.82 -15.66 -10.19
C GLY A 244 -4.10 -16.35 -9.73
N ALA A 245 -5.24 -16.07 -10.35
CA ALA A 245 -6.53 -16.63 -9.92
C ALA A 245 -6.58 -18.16 -9.90
N PRO A 246 -5.94 -18.92 -10.81
CA PRO A 246 -5.92 -20.40 -10.75
C PRO A 246 -5.29 -20.98 -9.47
N PHE A 247 -4.46 -20.24 -8.73
CA PHE A 247 -3.95 -20.69 -7.45
C PHE A 247 -5.05 -20.82 -6.38
N LEU A 248 -6.12 -20.02 -6.50
CA LEU A 248 -7.27 -20.08 -5.57
C LEU A 248 -8.03 -21.40 -5.68
N GLU A 249 -8.18 -21.94 -6.89
CA GLU A 249 -8.89 -23.22 -7.12
C GLU A 249 -8.14 -24.41 -6.52
N ASN A 250 -6.80 -24.38 -6.63
CA ASN A 250 -6.00 -25.52 -6.22
C ASN A 250 -5.93 -25.73 -4.69
N THR A 251 -6.33 -24.74 -3.90
CA THR A 251 -6.10 -24.72 -2.44
C THR A 251 -7.36 -24.62 -1.60
N ASP A 252 -8.55 -24.48 -2.20
CA ASP A 252 -9.81 -24.23 -1.48
C ASP A 252 -9.76 -23.06 -0.47
N VAL A 253 -8.74 -22.19 -0.58
CA VAL A 253 -8.48 -21.13 0.42
C VAL A 253 -9.62 -20.13 0.53
N VAL A 254 -10.34 -19.86 -0.56
CA VAL A 254 -11.47 -18.91 -0.60
C VAL A 254 -12.56 -19.28 0.39
N LYS A 255 -12.81 -20.57 0.61
CA LYS A 255 -13.74 -21.07 1.62
C LYS A 255 -13.40 -20.55 3.02
N TYR A 256 -12.14 -20.59 3.39
CA TYR A 256 -11.67 -20.14 4.71
C TYR A 256 -11.66 -18.61 4.82
N VAL A 257 -11.33 -17.90 3.73
CA VAL A 257 -11.44 -16.43 3.68
C VAL A 257 -12.88 -15.99 3.90
N VAL A 258 -13.84 -16.64 3.24
CA VAL A 258 -15.29 -16.41 3.44
C VAL A 258 -15.68 -16.71 4.88
N GLN A 259 -15.26 -17.84 5.43
CA GLN A 259 -15.54 -18.22 6.82
C GLN A 259 -15.04 -17.14 7.80
N ILE A 260 -13.81 -16.65 7.63
CA ILE A 260 -13.26 -15.58 8.46
C ILE A 260 -14.10 -14.30 8.33
N ALA A 261 -14.45 -13.89 7.10
CA ALA A 261 -15.25 -12.69 6.85
C ALA A 261 -16.65 -12.75 7.48
N GLU A 262 -17.25 -13.94 7.54
CA GLU A 262 -18.60 -14.13 8.07
C GLU A 262 -18.63 -14.38 9.59
N THR A 263 -17.62 -15.06 10.14
CA THR A 263 -17.73 -15.65 11.49
C THR A 263 -16.61 -15.28 12.48
N SER A 264 -15.48 -14.69 12.03
CA SER A 264 -14.37 -14.38 12.94
C SER A 264 -14.82 -13.44 14.07
N GLU A 265 -14.43 -13.77 15.30
CA GLU A 265 -14.67 -12.92 16.48
C GLU A 265 -13.72 -11.71 16.52
N VAL A 266 -12.57 -11.80 15.83
CA VAL A 266 -11.58 -10.72 15.71
C VAL A 266 -12.01 -9.78 14.58
N MET A 267 -12.55 -8.61 14.92
CA MET A 267 -13.10 -7.66 13.95
C MET A 267 -12.07 -7.17 12.94
N THR A 268 -10.81 -7.02 13.33
CA THR A 268 -9.74 -6.60 12.40
C THR A 268 -9.40 -7.69 11.40
N LEU A 269 -9.38 -8.98 11.82
CA LEU A 269 -9.19 -10.13 10.95
C LEU A 269 -10.37 -10.27 9.98
N ARG A 270 -11.60 -10.12 10.50
CA ARG A 270 -12.84 -10.12 9.72
C ARG A 270 -12.83 -9.04 8.63
N GLY A 271 -12.41 -7.81 9.00
CA GLY A 271 -12.25 -6.69 8.07
C GLY A 271 -11.19 -6.97 6.99
N THR A 272 -10.04 -7.56 7.37
CA THR A 272 -9.00 -7.96 6.41
C THR A 272 -9.55 -8.98 5.42
N ALA A 273 -10.24 -10.02 5.88
CA ALA A 273 -10.86 -11.02 5.00
C ALA A 273 -11.88 -10.40 4.04
N PHE A 274 -12.71 -9.44 4.52
CA PHE A 274 -13.64 -8.71 3.66
C PHE A 274 -12.92 -7.93 2.53
N PHE A 275 -11.83 -7.22 2.84
CA PHE A 275 -11.02 -6.53 1.82
C PHE A 275 -10.40 -7.52 0.83
N VAL A 276 -9.95 -8.67 1.30
CA VAL A 276 -9.35 -9.72 0.47
C VAL A 276 -10.37 -10.32 -0.49
N LEU A 277 -11.62 -10.56 -0.08
CA LEU A 277 -12.69 -10.96 -0.98
C LEU A 277 -12.94 -9.90 -2.07
N GLY A 278 -12.83 -8.61 -1.73
CA GLY A 278 -12.86 -7.52 -2.69
C GLY A 278 -11.68 -7.54 -3.67
N LEU A 279 -10.48 -7.92 -3.24
CA LEU A 279 -9.34 -8.12 -4.14
C LEU A 279 -9.56 -9.28 -5.10
N ILE A 280 -10.01 -10.43 -4.60
CA ILE A 280 -10.30 -11.62 -5.39
C ILE A 280 -11.36 -11.31 -6.46
N SER A 281 -12.37 -10.50 -6.15
CA SER A 281 -13.40 -10.10 -7.12
C SER A 281 -12.88 -9.25 -8.29
N ARG A 282 -11.61 -8.87 -8.32
CA ARG A 282 -11.02 -8.10 -9.43
C ARG A 282 -10.72 -8.96 -10.65
N SER A 283 -10.47 -10.25 -10.50
CA SER A 283 -10.36 -11.19 -11.61
C SER A 283 -11.72 -11.82 -11.95
N LEU A 284 -11.98 -12.12 -13.21
CA LEU A 284 -13.22 -12.78 -13.63
C LEU A 284 -13.35 -14.16 -12.97
N HIS A 285 -12.26 -14.91 -12.98
CA HIS A 285 -12.20 -16.22 -12.34
C HIS A 285 -12.44 -16.15 -10.83
N GLY A 286 -11.89 -15.13 -10.16
CA GLY A 286 -12.15 -14.88 -8.75
C GLY A 286 -13.63 -14.55 -8.46
N GLN A 287 -14.32 -13.85 -9.36
CA GLN A 287 -15.77 -13.59 -9.24
C GLN A 287 -16.57 -14.90 -9.34
N GLU A 288 -16.22 -15.79 -10.26
CA GLU A 288 -16.86 -17.10 -10.41
C GLU A 288 -16.73 -17.93 -9.14
N ILE A 289 -15.51 -18.00 -8.58
CA ILE A 289 -15.27 -18.72 -7.32
C ILE A 289 -16.07 -18.11 -6.16
N LEU A 290 -16.10 -16.77 -6.03
CA LEU A 290 -16.85 -16.09 -4.97
C LEU A 290 -18.36 -16.36 -5.06
N ALA A 291 -18.92 -16.43 -6.27
CA ALA A 291 -20.33 -16.74 -6.50
C ALA A 291 -20.72 -18.13 -5.97
N GLU A 292 -19.83 -19.13 -6.03
CA GLU A 292 -20.06 -20.46 -5.46
C GLU A 292 -20.27 -20.42 -3.93
N TYR A 293 -19.63 -19.45 -3.26
CA TYR A 293 -19.77 -19.25 -1.81
C TYR A 293 -20.87 -18.25 -1.44
N GLY A 294 -21.65 -17.78 -2.42
CA GLY A 294 -22.75 -16.83 -2.19
C GLY A 294 -22.27 -15.41 -1.94
N TRP A 295 -21.12 -15.05 -2.48
CA TRP A 295 -20.60 -13.69 -2.52
C TRP A 295 -20.61 -13.15 -3.95
N ASP A 296 -21.07 -11.92 -4.13
CA ASP A 296 -21.19 -11.28 -5.44
C ASP A 296 -20.19 -10.14 -5.57
N GLY A 297 -19.39 -10.16 -6.64
CA GLY A 297 -18.44 -9.10 -6.99
C GLY A 297 -19.19 -7.92 -7.60
N SER A 298 -19.03 -6.74 -7.01
CA SER A 298 -19.66 -5.53 -7.52
C SER A 298 -18.92 -5.01 -8.74
N VAL A 299 -19.69 -4.76 -9.83
CA VAL A 299 -19.16 -4.27 -11.09
C VAL A 299 -19.83 -2.94 -11.47
N ASN A 300 -19.13 -2.10 -12.24
CA ASN A 300 -19.69 -0.89 -12.81
C ASN A 300 -20.53 -1.21 -14.06
N VAL A 301 -21.10 -0.19 -14.69
CA VAL A 301 -21.93 -0.33 -15.90
C VAL A 301 -21.16 -0.86 -17.12
N LEU A 302 -19.84 -0.86 -17.08
CA LEU A 302 -18.96 -1.41 -18.13
C LEU A 302 -18.52 -2.86 -17.82
N GLY A 303 -18.97 -3.44 -16.69
CA GLY A 303 -18.58 -4.76 -16.26
C GLY A 303 -17.22 -4.83 -15.55
N GLU A 304 -16.60 -3.68 -15.22
CA GLU A 304 -15.33 -3.65 -14.50
C GLU A 304 -15.57 -3.78 -13.01
N SER A 305 -14.76 -4.60 -12.33
CA SER A 305 -14.85 -4.78 -10.88
C SER A 305 -14.58 -3.48 -10.13
N LEU A 306 -15.47 -3.17 -9.18
CA LEU A 306 -15.30 -2.05 -8.24
C LEU A 306 -14.34 -2.38 -7.09
N GLY A 307 -13.85 -3.62 -7.02
CA GLY A 307 -12.86 -4.06 -6.03
C GLY A 307 -13.45 -4.33 -4.65
N TYR A 308 -14.75 -4.55 -4.55
CA TYR A 308 -15.41 -5.07 -3.34
C TYR A 308 -16.43 -6.14 -3.69
N SER A 309 -16.65 -7.04 -2.75
CA SER A 309 -17.61 -8.13 -2.87
C SER A 309 -18.55 -8.11 -1.66
N LEU A 310 -19.80 -8.48 -1.86
CA LEU A 310 -20.82 -8.51 -0.82
C LEU A 310 -21.49 -9.90 -0.77
N PRO A 311 -21.83 -10.39 0.43
CA PRO A 311 -22.60 -11.64 0.54
C PRO A 311 -24.02 -11.41 0.03
N LEU A 312 -24.59 -12.39 -0.64
CA LEU A 312 -26.00 -12.38 -1.05
C LEU A 312 -26.94 -12.34 0.18
N ASP A 313 -26.53 -12.92 1.29
CA ASP A 313 -27.21 -12.80 2.58
C ASP A 313 -26.48 -11.76 3.47
N PHE A 314 -26.98 -10.54 3.51
CA PHE A 314 -26.41 -9.45 4.32
C PHE A 314 -26.39 -9.73 5.83
N ASN A 315 -27.24 -10.66 6.35
CA ASN A 315 -27.21 -11.02 7.76
C ASN A 315 -25.88 -11.67 8.16
N LYS A 316 -25.20 -12.32 7.23
CA LYS A 316 -23.87 -12.90 7.45
C LYS A 316 -22.81 -11.82 7.74
N LEU A 317 -22.89 -10.67 7.06
CA LEU A 317 -21.94 -9.57 7.23
C LEU A 317 -22.15 -8.84 8.55
N PHE A 318 -23.40 -8.63 8.98
CA PHE A 318 -23.76 -7.86 10.16
C PHE A 318 -24.02 -8.70 11.41
N SER A 319 -23.75 -10.01 11.39
CA SER A 319 -23.88 -10.88 12.54
C SER A 319 -22.88 -10.51 13.63
N LEU A 320 -23.34 -9.78 14.66
CA LEU A 320 -22.56 -9.39 15.84
C LEU A 320 -22.63 -10.45 16.95
N LYS A 321 -22.55 -11.73 16.60
CA LYS A 321 -22.58 -12.83 17.58
C LYS A 321 -21.58 -12.67 18.76
N PRO A 322 -20.36 -12.09 18.59
CA PRO A 322 -19.44 -11.90 19.71
C PRO A 322 -19.99 -11.01 20.84
N PHE A 323 -20.90 -10.09 20.51
CA PHE A 323 -21.51 -9.19 21.50
C PHE A 323 -22.79 -9.73 22.15
N ALA A 324 -23.37 -10.81 21.63
CA ALA A 324 -24.60 -11.42 22.17
C ALA A 324 -24.35 -12.13 23.53
N ASN A 325 -23.12 -12.56 23.80
CA ASN A 325 -22.76 -13.29 25.04
C ASN A 325 -22.36 -12.38 26.21
N LEU A 326 -22.18 -11.07 26.01
CA LEU A 326 -21.92 -10.11 27.08
C LEU A 326 -23.17 -9.68 27.85
N GLY A 327 -24.37 -10.18 27.47
CA GLY A 327 -25.67 -9.77 27.98
C GLY A 327 -26.37 -10.71 28.97
N THR A 328 -25.79 -11.85 29.38
CA THR A 328 -26.52 -12.84 30.20
C THR A 328 -26.40 -12.69 31.71
N HIS A 329 -25.84 -11.58 32.21
CA HIS A 329 -25.87 -11.27 33.64
C HIS A 329 -26.32 -9.84 33.99
N ALA A 330 -27.35 -9.33 33.33
CA ALA A 330 -28.09 -8.17 33.83
C ALA A 330 -29.58 -8.41 33.60
N THR A 331 -30.21 -8.98 34.61
CA THR A 331 -31.68 -8.94 34.76
C THR A 331 -32.06 -7.47 34.94
N ILE A 332 -32.37 -6.79 33.85
CA ILE A 332 -32.98 -5.47 33.91
C ILE A 332 -34.46 -5.67 34.15
N GLY A 333 -34.86 -5.48 35.42
CA GLY A 333 -36.23 -5.35 35.79
C GLY A 333 -36.91 -4.24 35.00
N SER A 334 -38.03 -4.58 34.42
CA SER A 334 -39.01 -3.70 33.80
C SER A 334 -39.27 -2.49 34.71
N SER A 335 -38.76 -1.30 34.36
CA SER A 335 -39.18 -0.06 34.95
C SER A 335 -39.62 0.93 33.88
N THR A 336 -40.90 1.21 33.93
CA THR A 336 -41.71 2.24 33.34
C THR A 336 -40.97 3.57 33.10
N ILE A 337 -41.09 4.06 31.88
CA ILE A 337 -40.67 5.39 31.42
C ILE A 337 -41.49 6.42 32.22
N ALA A 338 -40.85 7.13 33.16
CA ALA A 338 -41.38 8.36 33.75
C ALA A 338 -40.62 9.55 33.14
N THR A 339 -41.35 10.32 32.37
CA THR A 339 -40.97 11.63 31.87
C THR A 339 -40.61 12.55 33.04
N ARG A 340 -39.37 13.04 33.11
CA ARG A 340 -38.96 14.01 34.14
C ARG A 340 -38.43 15.27 33.50
N THR A 341 -39.23 16.31 33.66
CA THR A 341 -39.01 17.69 33.35
C THR A 341 -37.73 18.22 33.99
N ARG A 342 -36.97 18.95 33.22
CA ARG A 342 -35.67 19.53 33.59
C ARG A 342 -35.84 20.84 34.30
N THR A 343 -35.61 20.89 35.60
CA THR A 343 -35.41 22.12 36.36
C THR A 343 -33.92 22.38 36.55
N ARG A 344 -33.54 23.57 36.18
CA ARG A 344 -32.18 24.13 36.17
C ARG A 344 -31.89 24.70 37.55
N THR A 345 -30.87 24.16 38.25
CA THR A 345 -30.28 24.85 39.40
C THR A 345 -28.78 24.97 39.22
N ARG A 346 -28.35 26.18 39.46
CA ARG A 346 -26.99 26.72 39.30
C ARG A 346 -26.33 26.68 40.69
N SER A 347 -25.13 26.12 40.85
CA SER A 347 -24.17 26.56 41.86
C SER A 347 -22.77 26.00 41.67
N ASN A 348 -21.85 26.95 41.58
CA ASN A 348 -20.53 27.14 42.20
C ASN A 348 -19.40 26.10 42.00
N GLN A 349 -18.42 26.66 41.30
CA GLN A 349 -16.97 26.74 41.56
C GLN A 349 -16.36 25.76 42.59
N GLN A 350 -15.42 24.96 42.12
CA GLN A 350 -14.13 24.75 42.82
C GLN A 350 -13.06 24.26 41.80
N GLN A 351 -11.95 25.02 41.74
CA GLN A 351 -10.72 24.72 41.03
C GLN A 351 -9.96 23.57 41.73
N PRO A 352 -9.28 22.69 41.00
CA PRO A 352 -8.21 21.89 41.59
C PRO A 352 -6.84 22.58 41.40
N LYS A 353 -6.11 22.58 42.50
CA LYS A 353 -4.74 23.06 42.68
C LYS A 353 -3.73 22.34 41.80
N ALA A 354 -2.80 23.13 41.26
CA ALA A 354 -1.55 22.69 40.67
C ALA A 354 -0.69 21.93 41.70
N LEU A 355 -0.14 20.79 41.27
CA LEU A 355 0.92 20.12 42.01
C LEU A 355 2.25 20.37 41.31
N ALA A 356 3.17 20.91 42.12
CA ALA A 356 4.49 21.40 41.72
C ALA A 356 5.45 20.27 41.37
N LEU A 357 6.32 20.55 40.38
CA LEU A 357 7.55 19.81 40.08
C LEU A 357 8.50 19.88 41.29
N ALA A 358 9.03 18.74 41.70
CA ALA A 358 10.23 18.65 42.52
C ALA A 358 11.42 18.34 41.58
N THR A 359 12.29 19.28 41.43
CA THR A 359 13.64 19.17 40.92
C THR A 359 14.55 18.60 42.00
N ASP A 360 15.34 17.58 41.68
CA ASP A 360 16.48 17.21 42.50
C ASP A 360 17.76 17.20 41.64
N PRO A 361 18.82 17.93 42.08
CA PRO A 361 20.11 17.94 41.45
C PRO A 361 21.13 17.15 42.27
N ARG A 362 21.95 16.30 41.63
CA ARG A 362 23.33 15.93 41.99
C ARG A 362 23.70 14.52 41.63
N ALA A 363 24.65 14.42 40.72
CA ALA A 363 25.94 13.75 40.98
C ALA A 363 26.73 13.71 39.66
N THR A 364 27.66 14.60 39.54
CA THR A 364 29.12 14.46 39.51
C THR A 364 29.66 13.19 38.87
N ASP A 365 30.35 13.43 37.73
CA ASP A 365 31.46 12.68 37.18
C ASP A 365 32.56 12.38 38.25
N PRO A 366 33.46 11.43 38.08
CA PRO A 366 34.49 11.46 37.03
C PRO A 366 35.07 10.12 36.52
N ALA A 367 35.59 10.21 35.29
CA ALA A 367 36.86 9.67 34.77
C ALA A 367 37.39 8.28 35.25
N ASN A 368 37.76 7.42 34.31
CA ASN A 368 39.11 7.07 33.93
C ASN A 368 39.23 5.79 33.08
N THR A 369 39.90 5.93 31.98
CA THR A 369 41.12 5.27 31.51
C THR A 369 41.06 3.80 31.08
N ALA A 370 41.38 3.64 29.79
CA ALA A 370 42.32 2.72 29.14
C ALA A 370 42.04 1.18 29.24
N ILE A 371 41.84 0.54 28.17
CA ILE A 371 42.81 -0.09 27.24
C ILE A 371 42.05 -0.41 25.94
#